data_119a60438af9cb8e23f1ffebbaa5162c
#
_entry.id   119a60438af9cb8e23f1ffebbaa5162c
#
_cell.length_a   1.000
_cell.length_b   1.000
_cell.length_c   1.000
_cell.angle_alpha   90.00
_cell.angle_beta   90.00
_cell.angle_gamma   90.00
#
_symmetry.space_group_name_H-M   'P 1'
#
loop_
_entity.id
_entity.type
_entity.pdbx_description
1 polymer ?
#
loop_
_entity_poly.entity_id
_entity_poly.type
_entity_poly.pdbx_seq_one_letter_code
_entity_poly.pdbx_strand_id
1 'polypeptide(L)'
;MLIRRSGLVLFAAAGAALLISPFFPHKVAASPPQTAASYPDSLASTPPLGWNSYDSFGGAVDESQLRDNAKYVADHLAQYGWKYVVVDYYWYFAKSGVEHGSSNEDKIPTSMDEYGRLLPDPQRFPSAADGAGFKPLADYVHSLGLKFGIHIMRGIPRQAVERNLPIFGAGANGGHARDVADLKNACPWSKAMYGVDVTSPAHGAAGQAYYDSIAQLYADWGVDFIKADDMSRGNKPPLEDYHGPEVEALRKAMNETRRPMVLSLSPGPAPLEAADSLAEWSQMWRISDDMWDNWKELHEQFARAAVWAGHSGPNHWPDADMLPLGLLRVTGFDEPQRESRLTRDEQVTLMTLWCIFRSPLMMGGDLRALDPWTASLLENTEVLAVDQESSGSHQVSGRGGETVWEADAPGGAKYLALFNSTEATKEVATSWGELGLSGKYSVRDLWHQHDLGAFQGRFANTVSAHGAALYKMSPAAQ
;
A
#
# COMPACT_ATOMS: atom_id res chain seq x y z
N MET A 1 38.92 62.60 18.03
CA MET A 1 38.38 63.67 18.89
C MET A 1 36.92 63.32 19.15
N LEU A 2 36.72 62.76 20.33
CA LEU A 2 35.67 63.14 21.32
C LEU A 2 34.23 62.94 20.84
N ILE A 3 33.28 62.30 21.52
CA ILE A 3 33.05 62.09 22.97
C ILE A 3 32.04 60.97 23.14
N ARG A 4 32.28 60.10 24.14
CA ARG A 4 31.32 59.11 24.68
C ARG A 4 30.12 59.82 25.34
N ARG A 5 28.91 59.32 25.20
CA ARG A 5 27.92 59.41 26.27
C ARG A 5 27.24 58.05 26.46
N SER A 6 27.43 57.54 27.69
CA SER A 6 26.76 56.42 28.26
C SER A 6 25.33 56.80 28.64
N GLY A 7 24.36 55.95 28.29
CA GLY A 7 22.98 56.03 28.76
C GLY A 7 22.59 54.73 29.45
N LEU A 8 22.42 54.82 30.74
CA LEU A 8 21.96 53.78 31.67
C LEU A 8 20.46 53.55 31.44
N VAL A 9 20.03 52.34 31.09
CA VAL A 9 18.60 51.99 31.02
C VAL A 9 18.33 50.96 32.14
N LEU A 10 17.49 51.39 33.08
CA LEU A 10 16.93 50.52 34.12
C LEU A 10 16.01 49.47 33.50
N PHE A 11 16.22 48.21 33.89
CA PHE A 11 15.25 47.12 33.66
C PHE A 11 14.25 47.10 34.81
N ALA A 12 12.98 47.36 34.47
CA ALA A 12 11.86 47.06 35.36
C ALA A 12 11.36 45.63 35.06
N ALA A 13 11.46 44.75 36.03
CA ALA A 13 10.89 43.40 35.95
C ALA A 13 9.37 43.47 36.20
N ALA A 14 8.58 43.21 35.18
CA ALA A 14 7.14 42.92 35.31
C ALA A 14 6.92 41.43 35.31
N GLY A 15 6.52 40.87 36.47
CA GLY A 15 6.10 39.48 36.57
C GLY A 15 4.76 39.27 35.92
N ALA A 16 4.73 38.45 34.88
CA ALA A 16 3.49 37.94 34.28
C ALA A 16 3.11 36.60 34.91
N ALA A 17 2.02 36.60 35.68
CA ALA A 17 1.40 35.38 36.18
C ALA A 17 0.72 34.65 35.00
N LEU A 18 1.19 33.44 34.66
CA LEU A 18 0.52 32.55 33.73
C LEU A 18 -0.74 31.97 34.39
N LEU A 19 -1.90 32.39 33.98
CA LEU A 19 -3.17 31.70 34.25
C LEU A 19 -3.28 30.49 33.31
N ILE A 20 -3.11 29.29 33.85
CA ILE A 20 -3.37 28.04 33.15
C ILE A 20 -4.89 27.82 33.17
N SER A 21 -5.53 28.05 32.04
CA SER A 21 -6.92 27.65 31.80
C SER A 21 -6.97 26.16 31.47
N PRO A 22 -7.88 25.37 32.07
CA PRO A 22 -8.03 23.97 31.71
C PRO A 22 -8.60 23.83 30.30
N PHE A 23 -7.90 23.14 29.44
CA PHE A 23 -8.36 22.75 28.11
C PHE A 23 -9.44 21.68 28.29
N PHE A 24 -10.70 22.02 28.10
CA PHE A 24 -11.77 21.03 27.89
C PHE A 24 -11.79 20.69 26.41
N PRO A 25 -11.69 19.40 26.03
CA PRO A 25 -11.83 19.02 24.63
C PRO A 25 -13.30 19.25 24.23
N HIS A 26 -13.54 20.19 23.32
CA HIS A 26 -14.82 20.28 22.63
C HIS A 26 -15.00 19.00 21.82
N LYS A 27 -15.97 18.18 22.18
CA LYS A 27 -16.50 17.15 21.28
C LYS A 27 -17.07 17.88 20.06
N VAL A 28 -16.35 17.81 18.96
CA VAL A 28 -16.90 18.13 17.65
C VAL A 28 -17.93 17.04 17.38
N ALA A 29 -19.20 17.43 17.28
CA ALA A 29 -20.26 16.50 16.86
C ALA A 29 -19.92 16.06 15.43
N ALA A 30 -19.70 14.75 15.25
CA ALA A 30 -19.51 14.18 13.94
C ALA A 30 -20.75 14.48 13.09
N SER A 31 -20.56 15.04 11.91
CA SER A 31 -21.59 15.16 10.88
C SER A 31 -22.12 13.76 10.56
N PRO A 32 -23.44 13.58 10.28
CA PRO A 32 -23.94 12.28 9.89
C PRO A 32 -23.22 11.82 8.62
N PRO A 33 -22.85 10.53 8.50
CA PRO A 33 -22.13 10.03 7.36
C PRO A 33 -22.94 10.26 6.08
N GLN A 34 -22.36 10.92 5.11
CA GLN A 34 -22.83 10.87 3.73
C GLN A 34 -22.80 9.39 3.32
N THR A 35 -23.74 8.98 2.49
CA THR A 35 -23.97 7.61 2.06
C THR A 35 -22.64 6.91 1.75
N ALA A 36 -22.19 6.07 2.69
CA ALA A 36 -20.96 5.31 2.56
C ALA A 36 -20.98 4.47 1.27
N ALA A 37 -19.86 4.38 0.58
CA ALA A 37 -19.69 3.49 -0.55
C ALA A 37 -20.05 2.07 -0.11
N SER A 38 -21.06 1.45 -0.74
CA SER A 38 -21.56 0.14 -0.35
C SER A 38 -20.70 -0.96 -1.00
N TYR A 39 -19.54 -1.25 -0.45
CA TYR A 39 -18.87 -2.52 -0.77
C TYR A 39 -19.34 -3.63 0.15
N PRO A 40 -19.19 -4.92 -0.25
CA PRO A 40 -19.39 -6.02 0.67
C PRO A 40 -18.47 -5.85 1.88
N ASP A 41 -18.98 -6.01 3.10
CA ASP A 41 -18.20 -5.95 4.34
C ASP A 41 -16.98 -6.91 4.35
N SER A 42 -17.01 -7.90 3.45
CA SER A 42 -15.95 -8.92 3.29
C SER A 42 -14.93 -8.62 2.19
N LEU A 43 -14.97 -7.46 1.53
CA LEU A 43 -14.09 -7.19 0.36
C LEU A 43 -12.60 -7.25 0.72
N ALA A 44 -12.22 -6.56 1.80
CA ALA A 44 -10.89 -6.62 2.41
C ALA A 44 -11.03 -6.60 3.95
N SER A 45 -11.72 -7.60 4.50
CA SER A 45 -11.95 -7.73 5.96
C SER A 45 -10.66 -7.91 6.74
N THR A 46 -9.62 -8.43 6.10
CA THR A 46 -8.24 -8.49 6.57
C THR A 46 -7.32 -7.87 5.53
N PRO A 47 -6.08 -7.50 5.90
CA PRO A 47 -5.11 -6.98 4.93
C PRO A 47 -4.94 -7.95 3.75
N PRO A 48 -4.98 -7.48 2.49
CA PRO A 48 -4.73 -8.32 1.32
C PRO A 48 -3.34 -8.94 1.32
N LEU A 49 -3.25 -10.24 0.98
CA LEU A 49 -2.00 -10.96 0.75
C LEU A 49 -1.92 -11.36 -0.73
N GLY A 50 -0.80 -11.04 -1.39
CA GLY A 50 -0.64 -11.34 -2.80
C GLY A 50 0.79 -11.20 -3.33
N TRP A 51 0.92 -11.36 -4.62
CA TRP A 51 2.13 -11.12 -5.38
C TRP A 51 1.87 -10.02 -6.42
N ASN A 52 2.83 -9.13 -6.59
CA ASN A 52 2.80 -8.08 -7.58
C ASN A 52 4.08 -8.13 -8.43
N SER A 53 3.97 -7.96 -9.72
CA SER A 53 5.05 -8.19 -10.68
C SER A 53 6.13 -7.11 -10.71
N TYR A 54 5.96 -5.95 -10.02
CA TYR A 54 6.82 -4.80 -10.27
C TYR A 54 8.27 -5.01 -9.85
N ASP A 55 8.54 -5.43 -8.62
CA ASP A 55 9.92 -5.52 -8.12
C ASP A 55 10.77 -6.54 -8.87
N SER A 56 10.10 -7.57 -9.44
CA SER A 56 10.76 -8.60 -10.25
C SER A 56 10.93 -8.18 -11.71
N PHE A 57 9.90 -7.61 -12.33
CA PHE A 57 9.82 -7.45 -13.78
C PHE A 57 9.59 -6.01 -14.24
N GLY A 58 9.48 -5.05 -13.33
CA GLY A 58 9.19 -3.66 -13.65
C GLY A 58 7.96 -3.55 -14.55
N GLY A 59 8.05 -2.67 -15.55
CA GLY A 59 7.04 -2.55 -16.59
C GLY A 59 7.10 -3.62 -17.68
N ALA A 60 8.04 -4.59 -17.62
CA ALA A 60 8.31 -5.54 -18.69
C ALA A 60 7.72 -6.94 -18.47
N VAL A 61 6.91 -7.14 -17.43
CA VAL A 61 6.24 -8.43 -17.16
C VAL A 61 5.48 -8.93 -18.39
N ASP A 62 5.55 -10.24 -18.65
CA ASP A 62 4.78 -10.91 -19.69
C ASP A 62 3.83 -11.99 -19.15
N GLU A 63 2.98 -12.52 -20.01
CA GLU A 63 1.97 -13.52 -19.63
C GLU A 63 2.59 -14.80 -19.07
N SER A 64 3.73 -15.28 -19.60
CA SER A 64 4.38 -16.49 -19.10
C SER A 64 4.90 -16.28 -17.68
N GLN A 65 5.56 -15.17 -17.43
CA GLN A 65 6.08 -14.81 -16.11
C GLN A 65 4.94 -14.71 -15.09
N LEU A 66 3.83 -14.09 -15.47
CA LEU A 66 2.66 -14.00 -14.58
C LEU A 66 2.05 -15.38 -14.28
N ARG A 67 1.84 -16.20 -15.31
CA ARG A 67 1.27 -17.55 -15.14
C ARG A 67 2.12 -18.43 -14.23
N ASP A 68 3.44 -18.39 -14.38
CA ASP A 68 4.36 -19.17 -13.57
C ASP A 68 4.35 -18.71 -12.11
N ASN A 69 4.36 -17.40 -11.84
CA ASN A 69 4.24 -16.85 -10.49
C ASN A 69 2.86 -17.16 -9.87
N ALA A 70 1.77 -17.02 -10.64
CA ALA A 70 0.44 -17.39 -10.19
C ALA A 70 0.36 -18.89 -9.81
N LYS A 71 0.97 -19.76 -10.61
CA LYS A 71 1.04 -21.18 -10.30
C LYS A 71 1.81 -21.44 -9.00
N TYR A 72 2.93 -20.75 -8.78
CA TYR A 72 3.67 -20.86 -7.53
C TYR A 72 2.81 -20.43 -6.32
N VAL A 73 2.11 -19.31 -6.41
CA VAL A 73 1.18 -18.86 -5.35
C VAL A 73 0.15 -19.94 -5.06
N ALA A 74 -0.46 -20.52 -6.09
CA ALA A 74 -1.49 -21.56 -5.93
C ALA A 74 -0.94 -22.83 -5.27
N ASP A 75 0.23 -23.28 -5.72
CA ASP A 75 0.79 -24.57 -5.29
C ASP A 75 1.41 -24.49 -3.88
N HIS A 76 1.94 -23.32 -3.47
CA HIS A 76 2.75 -23.19 -2.26
C HIS A 76 2.20 -22.18 -1.25
N LEU A 77 1.66 -21.04 -1.68
CA LEU A 77 1.33 -19.93 -0.77
C LEU A 77 -0.17 -19.79 -0.48
N ALA A 78 -1.05 -20.27 -1.34
CA ALA A 78 -2.50 -20.11 -1.19
C ALA A 78 -3.04 -20.70 0.13
N GLN A 79 -2.47 -21.79 0.62
CA GLN A 79 -2.82 -22.41 1.90
C GLN A 79 -2.54 -21.49 3.11
N TYR A 80 -1.66 -20.50 2.97
CA TYR A 80 -1.31 -19.50 3.99
C TYR A 80 -2.07 -18.18 3.82
N GLY A 81 -3.02 -18.12 2.88
CA GLY A 81 -3.89 -16.96 2.67
C GLY A 81 -3.47 -16.01 1.54
N TRP A 82 -2.36 -16.28 0.84
CA TRP A 82 -1.94 -15.50 -0.32
C TRP A 82 -2.89 -15.75 -1.48
N LYS A 83 -3.49 -14.69 -2.04
CA LYS A 83 -4.60 -14.83 -3.00
C LYS A 83 -4.47 -13.96 -4.24
N TYR A 84 -3.91 -12.77 -4.12
CA TYR A 84 -3.88 -11.81 -5.23
C TYR A 84 -2.65 -12.03 -6.11
N VAL A 85 -2.84 -11.95 -7.43
CA VAL A 85 -1.77 -11.95 -8.43
C VAL A 85 -1.98 -10.74 -9.32
N VAL A 86 -1.05 -9.77 -9.25
CA VAL A 86 -1.22 -8.45 -9.86
C VAL A 86 -0.22 -8.24 -10.98
N VAL A 87 -0.74 -7.92 -12.17
CA VAL A 87 0.04 -7.36 -13.28
C VAL A 87 0.27 -5.88 -12.98
N ASP A 88 1.51 -5.49 -12.78
CA ASP A 88 1.85 -4.09 -12.53
C ASP A 88 2.10 -3.31 -13.83
N TYR A 89 2.58 -2.18 -13.74
CA TYR A 89 2.83 -1.06 -14.65
C TYR A 89 3.10 -1.42 -16.12
N TYR A 90 2.66 -0.58 -17.05
CA TYR A 90 2.95 -0.62 -18.49
C TYR A 90 2.44 -1.83 -19.27
N TRP A 91 1.53 -2.64 -18.77
CA TRP A 91 1.00 -3.80 -19.48
C TRP A 91 0.37 -3.46 -20.86
N TYR A 92 0.05 -2.20 -21.08
CA TYR A 92 -0.52 -1.66 -22.32
C TYR A 92 0.52 -1.12 -23.31
N PHE A 93 1.80 -1.10 -22.99
CA PHE A 93 2.86 -0.68 -23.89
C PHE A 93 3.44 -1.87 -24.66
N ALA A 94 3.85 -1.59 -25.92
CA ALA A 94 4.57 -2.55 -26.74
C ALA A 94 5.86 -3.03 -26.06
N LYS A 95 6.18 -4.30 -26.24
CA LYS A 95 7.35 -4.97 -25.63
C LYS A 95 8.65 -4.18 -25.83
N SER A 96 8.91 -3.70 -27.05
CA SER A 96 10.09 -2.93 -27.39
C SER A 96 10.24 -1.60 -26.63
N GLY A 97 9.17 -1.09 -26.01
CA GLY A 97 9.17 0.16 -25.27
C GLY A 97 9.45 0.01 -23.78
N VAL A 98 9.46 -1.21 -23.24
CA VAL A 98 9.50 -1.46 -21.78
C VAL A 98 10.68 -2.29 -21.31
N GLU A 99 11.50 -2.78 -22.25
CA GLU A 99 12.62 -3.69 -21.93
C GLU A 99 13.73 -3.05 -21.08
N HIS A 100 13.84 -1.70 -21.10
CA HIS A 100 14.92 -0.95 -20.46
C HIS A 100 14.44 0.31 -19.73
N GLY A 101 13.30 0.29 -19.09
CA GLY A 101 12.71 1.47 -18.43
C GLY A 101 12.62 2.67 -19.40
N SER A 102 11.47 3.17 -19.72
CA SER A 102 11.36 4.18 -20.75
C SER A 102 11.21 5.59 -20.18
N SER A 103 12.16 6.47 -20.49
CA SER A 103 12.01 7.91 -20.27
C SER A 103 11.13 8.62 -21.32
N ASN A 104 10.66 7.90 -22.36
CA ASN A 104 9.90 8.43 -23.49
C ASN A 104 8.52 7.78 -23.64
N GLU A 105 7.81 7.63 -22.54
CA GLU A 105 6.48 7.00 -22.46
C GLU A 105 5.46 7.59 -23.44
N ASP A 106 5.52 8.91 -23.68
CA ASP A 106 4.68 9.62 -24.61
C ASP A 106 4.86 9.17 -26.09
N LYS A 107 5.98 8.50 -26.40
CA LYS A 107 6.32 8.03 -27.75
C LYS A 107 6.12 6.54 -27.94
N ILE A 108 5.92 5.78 -26.86
CA ILE A 108 5.66 4.34 -26.97
C ILE A 108 4.22 4.13 -27.45
N PRO A 109 4.01 3.33 -28.51
CA PRO A 109 2.65 2.99 -28.91
C PRO A 109 1.88 2.33 -27.76
N THR A 110 0.73 2.90 -27.43
CA THR A 110 -0.15 2.41 -26.38
C THR A 110 -1.25 1.56 -26.99
N SER A 111 -1.39 0.33 -26.54
CA SER A 111 -2.53 -0.52 -26.88
C SER A 111 -3.79 0.04 -26.25
N MET A 112 -4.76 0.43 -27.08
CA MET A 112 -6.05 0.95 -26.64
C MET A 112 -7.13 0.66 -27.67
N ASP A 113 -8.38 0.66 -27.23
CA ASP A 113 -9.53 0.53 -28.12
C ASP A 113 -9.92 1.87 -28.79
N GLU A 114 -11.01 1.86 -29.54
CA GLU A 114 -11.54 3.03 -30.25
C GLU A 114 -12.07 4.14 -29.33
N TYR A 115 -12.21 3.85 -28.02
CA TYR A 115 -12.64 4.78 -26.97
C TYR A 115 -11.49 5.27 -26.10
N GLY A 116 -10.24 4.88 -26.40
CA GLY A 116 -9.07 5.25 -25.62
C GLY A 116 -8.91 4.48 -24.30
N ARG A 117 -9.64 3.37 -24.11
CA ARG A 117 -9.46 2.50 -22.96
C ARG A 117 -8.28 1.56 -23.20
N LEU A 118 -7.40 1.44 -22.20
CA LEU A 118 -6.18 0.65 -22.30
C LEU A 118 -6.47 -0.83 -22.50
N LEU A 119 -5.71 -1.47 -23.38
CA LEU A 119 -5.74 -2.91 -23.65
C LEU A 119 -4.36 -3.51 -23.41
N PRO A 120 -4.27 -4.78 -22.94
CA PRO A 120 -2.99 -5.46 -22.81
C PRO A 120 -2.31 -5.62 -24.18
N ASP A 121 -0.99 -5.37 -24.22
CA ASP A 121 -0.23 -5.55 -25.46
C ASP A 121 -0.14 -7.04 -25.83
N PRO A 122 -0.60 -7.44 -27.04
CA PRO A 122 -0.69 -8.86 -27.41
C PRO A 122 0.66 -9.52 -27.66
N GLN A 123 1.77 -8.77 -27.80
CA GLN A 123 3.10 -9.35 -27.89
C GLN A 123 3.60 -9.82 -26.51
N ARG A 124 3.12 -9.17 -25.45
CA ARG A 124 3.45 -9.51 -24.08
C ARG A 124 2.41 -10.45 -23.46
N PHE A 125 1.14 -10.25 -23.80
CA PHE A 125 0.00 -11.02 -23.32
C PHE A 125 -0.73 -11.64 -24.51
N PRO A 126 -0.19 -12.74 -25.09
CA PRO A 126 -0.76 -13.33 -26.31
C PRO A 126 -2.23 -13.76 -26.19
N SER A 127 -2.66 -14.14 -25.01
CA SER A 127 -4.07 -14.51 -24.77
C SER A 127 -5.03 -13.31 -24.83
N ALA A 128 -4.52 -12.08 -24.82
CA ALA A 128 -5.31 -10.85 -24.95
C ALA A 128 -5.61 -10.47 -26.40
N ALA A 129 -5.11 -11.22 -27.39
CA ALA A 129 -5.34 -10.96 -28.80
C ALA A 129 -6.84 -10.92 -29.14
N ASP A 130 -7.16 -10.34 -30.31
CA ASP A 130 -8.52 -10.26 -30.87
C ASP A 130 -9.54 -9.56 -29.93
N GLY A 131 -9.07 -8.66 -29.09
CA GLY A 131 -9.91 -7.88 -28.17
C GLY A 131 -10.33 -8.62 -26.90
N ALA A 132 -9.74 -9.79 -26.62
CA ALA A 132 -10.07 -10.58 -25.42
C ALA A 132 -9.66 -9.88 -24.09
N GLY A 133 -8.76 -8.90 -24.17
CA GLY A 133 -8.25 -8.23 -22.97
C GLY A 133 -7.60 -9.20 -21.98
N PHE A 134 -7.65 -8.88 -20.69
CA PHE A 134 -7.12 -9.79 -19.68
C PHE A 134 -8.06 -10.96 -19.31
N LYS A 135 -9.24 -11.07 -19.93
CA LYS A 135 -10.19 -12.12 -19.54
C LYS A 135 -9.59 -13.53 -19.53
N PRO A 136 -8.87 -14.00 -20.57
CA PRO A 136 -8.31 -15.36 -20.55
C PRO A 136 -7.25 -15.57 -19.46
N LEU A 137 -6.49 -14.53 -19.15
CA LEU A 137 -5.50 -14.59 -18.09
C LEU A 137 -6.14 -14.56 -16.70
N ALA A 138 -7.16 -13.72 -16.50
CA ALA A 138 -7.96 -13.70 -15.29
C ALA A 138 -8.67 -15.05 -15.04
N ASP A 139 -9.30 -15.63 -16.08
CA ASP A 139 -9.93 -16.95 -16.00
C ASP A 139 -8.91 -18.04 -15.60
N TYR A 140 -7.68 -17.97 -16.12
CA TYR A 140 -6.60 -18.85 -15.69
C TYR A 140 -6.26 -18.69 -14.20
N VAL A 141 -6.04 -17.47 -13.72
CA VAL A 141 -5.75 -17.18 -12.32
C VAL A 141 -6.91 -17.65 -11.42
N HIS A 142 -8.15 -17.40 -11.83
CA HIS A 142 -9.33 -17.90 -11.12
C HIS A 142 -9.41 -19.43 -11.09
N SER A 143 -9.01 -20.11 -12.17
CA SER A 143 -8.98 -21.57 -12.21
C SER A 143 -8.02 -22.18 -11.19
N LEU A 144 -7.03 -21.41 -10.74
CA LEU A 144 -6.10 -21.77 -9.66
C LEU A 144 -6.66 -21.46 -8.26
N GLY A 145 -7.88 -20.91 -8.14
CA GLY A 145 -8.47 -20.47 -6.87
C GLY A 145 -7.96 -19.11 -6.36
N LEU A 146 -7.25 -18.37 -7.21
CA LEU A 146 -6.65 -17.07 -6.89
C LEU A 146 -7.49 -15.91 -7.42
N LYS A 147 -7.06 -14.69 -7.13
CA LYS A 147 -7.68 -13.43 -7.56
C LYS A 147 -6.74 -12.65 -8.46
N PHE A 148 -7.29 -12.12 -9.56
CA PHE A 148 -6.52 -11.40 -10.57
C PHE A 148 -6.57 -9.88 -10.34
N GLY A 149 -5.42 -9.22 -10.40
CA GLY A 149 -5.29 -7.78 -10.26
C GLY A 149 -4.51 -7.13 -11.38
N ILE A 150 -4.75 -5.84 -11.56
CA ILE A 150 -4.02 -5.00 -12.51
C ILE A 150 -3.61 -3.67 -11.85
N HIS A 151 -2.54 -3.10 -12.36
CA HIS A 151 -2.18 -1.70 -12.12
C HIS A 151 -2.82 -0.80 -13.17
N ILE A 152 -3.23 0.40 -12.78
CA ILE A 152 -3.63 1.46 -13.70
C ILE A 152 -2.98 2.78 -13.29
N MET A 153 -2.77 3.66 -14.26
CA MET A 153 -2.44 5.07 -14.00
C MET A 153 -3.72 5.88 -13.85
N ARG A 154 -3.69 6.91 -13.02
CA ARG A 154 -4.73 7.93 -12.97
C ARG A 154 -4.94 8.56 -14.35
N GLY A 155 -6.21 8.79 -14.69
CA GLY A 155 -6.55 9.63 -15.81
C GLY A 155 -6.74 8.92 -17.15
N ILE A 156 -6.56 9.69 -18.23
CA ILE A 156 -6.82 9.28 -19.61
C ILE A 156 -5.53 9.30 -20.44
N PRO A 157 -5.30 8.31 -21.34
CA PRO A 157 -4.10 8.25 -22.17
C PRO A 157 -3.92 9.50 -23.05
N ARG A 158 -2.72 10.08 -23.03
CA ARG A 158 -2.40 11.24 -23.88
C ARG A 158 -2.65 10.96 -25.34
N GLN A 159 -2.34 9.75 -25.83
CA GLN A 159 -2.61 9.37 -27.22
C GLN A 159 -4.10 9.32 -27.55
N ALA A 160 -4.98 9.01 -26.58
CA ALA A 160 -6.43 9.14 -26.76
C ALA A 160 -6.86 10.60 -26.91
N VAL A 161 -6.27 11.50 -26.11
CA VAL A 161 -6.51 12.95 -26.16
C VAL A 161 -6.00 13.55 -27.48
N GLU A 162 -4.82 13.19 -27.95
CA GLU A 162 -4.25 13.63 -29.23
C GLU A 162 -5.15 13.23 -30.41
N ARG A 163 -5.64 12.00 -30.40
CA ARG A 163 -6.56 11.46 -31.42
C ARG A 163 -7.99 11.94 -31.22
N ASN A 164 -8.30 12.57 -30.11
CA ASN A 164 -9.63 13.03 -29.70
C ASN A 164 -10.71 11.95 -29.80
N LEU A 165 -10.40 10.78 -29.22
CA LEU A 165 -11.29 9.62 -29.25
C LEU A 165 -12.60 9.90 -28.49
N PRO A 166 -13.73 9.28 -28.89
CA PRO A 166 -14.99 9.44 -28.17
C PRO A 166 -14.94 8.75 -26.80
N ILE A 167 -15.69 9.26 -25.82
CA ILE A 167 -15.86 8.60 -24.52
C ILE A 167 -17.01 7.60 -24.60
N PHE A 168 -16.72 6.33 -24.27
CA PHE A 168 -17.75 5.29 -24.24
C PHE A 168 -18.81 5.60 -23.19
N GLY A 169 -20.08 5.49 -23.56
CA GLY A 169 -21.19 5.71 -22.62
C GLY A 169 -21.58 7.18 -22.38
N ALA A 170 -20.83 8.14 -22.87
CA ALA A 170 -21.14 9.57 -22.67
C ALA A 170 -22.36 10.11 -23.47
N GLY A 171 -23.06 9.26 -24.24
CA GLY A 171 -24.27 9.58 -24.96
C GLY A 171 -24.07 10.34 -26.28
N ALA A 172 -25.15 10.69 -26.98
CA ALA A 172 -25.10 11.31 -28.30
C ALA A 172 -24.51 12.72 -28.34
N ASN A 173 -24.51 13.42 -27.22
CA ASN A 173 -23.82 14.71 -26.99
C ASN A 173 -22.52 14.49 -26.20
N GLY A 174 -22.04 13.25 -26.22
CA GLY A 174 -20.97 12.78 -25.37
C GLY A 174 -19.65 13.45 -25.67
N GLY A 175 -18.87 13.63 -24.60
CA GLY A 175 -17.55 14.18 -24.65
C GLY A 175 -16.58 13.31 -25.45
N HIS A 176 -15.52 13.95 -25.86
CA HIS A 176 -14.35 13.30 -26.41
C HIS A 176 -13.20 13.41 -25.42
N ALA A 177 -12.14 12.68 -25.65
CA ALA A 177 -10.97 12.65 -24.77
C ALA A 177 -10.39 14.05 -24.47
N ARG A 178 -10.46 14.99 -25.43
CA ARG A 178 -10.03 16.40 -25.21
C ARG A 178 -10.93 17.17 -24.27
N ASP A 179 -12.21 16.85 -24.23
CA ASP A 179 -13.18 17.56 -23.40
C ASP A 179 -13.01 17.18 -21.93
N VAL A 180 -12.65 15.93 -21.65
CA VAL A 180 -12.52 15.40 -20.27
C VAL A 180 -11.09 15.44 -19.74
N ALA A 181 -10.08 15.66 -20.57
CA ALA A 181 -8.70 15.70 -20.11
C ALA A 181 -8.40 16.99 -19.35
N ASP A 182 -7.91 16.86 -18.12
CA ASP A 182 -7.33 17.96 -17.37
C ASP A 182 -5.82 18.07 -17.69
N LEU A 183 -5.51 18.89 -18.69
CA LEU A 183 -4.14 19.11 -19.16
C LEU A 183 -3.25 19.80 -18.14
N LYS A 184 -3.83 20.46 -17.14
CA LYS A 184 -3.08 21.15 -16.06
C LYS A 184 -2.73 20.22 -14.92
N ASN A 185 -3.43 19.08 -14.82
CA ASN A 185 -3.29 18.09 -13.78
C ASN A 185 -2.76 16.77 -14.36
N ALA A 186 -1.68 16.85 -15.13
CA ALA A 186 -1.00 15.68 -15.65
C ALA A 186 -0.13 15.04 -14.56
N CYS A 187 0.08 13.72 -14.65
CA CYS A 187 1.03 13.04 -13.79
C CYS A 187 2.43 13.67 -13.93
N PRO A 188 3.09 14.08 -12.84
CA PRO A 188 4.37 14.79 -12.89
C PRO A 188 5.56 13.89 -13.27
N TRP A 189 5.44 12.58 -13.05
CA TRP A 189 6.50 11.59 -13.28
C TRP A 189 6.22 10.64 -14.45
N SER A 190 4.99 10.55 -14.94
CA SER A 190 4.62 9.81 -16.14
C SER A 190 4.11 10.73 -17.23
N LYS A 191 4.59 10.53 -18.46
CA LYS A 191 4.15 11.28 -19.64
C LYS A 191 3.04 10.58 -20.42
N ALA A 192 2.53 9.46 -19.93
CA ALA A 192 1.55 8.66 -20.64
C ALA A 192 0.11 9.17 -20.49
N MET A 193 -0.19 9.88 -19.39
CA MET A 193 -1.55 10.19 -18.98
C MET A 193 -1.78 11.69 -18.72
N TYR A 194 -3.03 12.12 -18.87
CA TYR A 194 -3.57 13.35 -18.30
C TYR A 194 -4.61 13.00 -17.24
N GLY A 195 -4.81 13.86 -16.22
CA GLY A 195 -5.95 13.75 -15.31
C GLY A 195 -7.29 13.84 -16.04
N VAL A 196 -8.36 13.46 -15.37
CA VAL A 196 -9.72 13.54 -15.87
C VAL A 196 -10.52 14.57 -15.07
N ASP A 197 -11.15 15.49 -15.78
CA ASP A 197 -12.09 16.43 -15.14
C ASP A 197 -13.41 15.71 -14.81
N VAL A 198 -13.57 15.38 -13.54
CA VAL A 198 -14.78 14.72 -12.99
C VAL A 198 -15.66 15.70 -12.20
N THR A 199 -15.28 16.98 -12.10
CA THR A 199 -15.91 17.93 -11.19
C THR A 199 -16.61 19.08 -11.88
N SER A 200 -16.15 19.49 -13.07
CA SER A 200 -16.72 20.68 -13.71
C SER A 200 -18.15 20.44 -14.20
N PRO A 201 -19.01 21.48 -14.17
CA PRO A 201 -20.36 21.37 -14.71
C PRO A 201 -20.42 21.06 -16.20
N ALA A 202 -19.34 21.35 -16.94
CA ALA A 202 -19.29 21.16 -18.39
C ALA A 202 -18.89 19.74 -18.79
N HIS A 203 -17.92 19.15 -18.08
CA HIS A 203 -17.25 17.93 -18.50
C HIS A 203 -17.28 16.82 -17.44
N GLY A 204 -17.58 17.10 -16.18
CA GLY A 204 -17.52 16.14 -15.07
C GLY A 204 -18.39 14.89 -15.30
N ALA A 205 -19.57 15.04 -15.90
CA ALA A 205 -20.40 13.88 -16.26
C ALA A 205 -19.76 12.98 -17.32
N ALA A 206 -19.05 13.55 -18.30
CA ALA A 206 -18.32 12.78 -19.30
C ALA A 206 -17.05 12.17 -18.72
N GLY A 207 -16.40 12.85 -17.78
CA GLY A 207 -15.28 12.33 -17.00
C GLY A 207 -15.67 11.12 -16.16
N GLN A 208 -16.83 11.20 -15.47
CA GLN A 208 -17.39 10.04 -14.76
C GLN A 208 -17.70 8.89 -15.73
N ALA A 209 -18.31 9.16 -16.87
CA ALA A 209 -18.59 8.13 -17.89
C ALA A 209 -17.30 7.45 -18.40
N TYR A 210 -16.18 8.17 -18.48
CA TYR A 210 -14.89 7.55 -18.77
C TYR A 210 -14.49 6.53 -17.70
N TYR A 211 -14.53 6.91 -16.40
CA TYR A 211 -14.26 5.97 -15.32
C TYR A 211 -15.23 4.80 -15.28
N ASP A 212 -16.53 5.03 -15.52
CA ASP A 212 -17.55 3.98 -15.60
C ASP A 212 -17.19 2.97 -16.69
N SER A 213 -16.74 3.47 -17.86
CA SER A 213 -16.38 2.64 -19.01
C SER A 213 -15.15 1.76 -18.77
N ILE A 214 -14.11 2.27 -18.11
CA ILE A 214 -12.92 1.48 -17.81
C ILE A 214 -13.17 0.50 -16.66
N ALA A 215 -13.92 0.89 -15.64
CA ALA A 215 -14.30 -0.01 -14.55
C ALA A 215 -15.13 -1.20 -15.06
N GLN A 216 -16.10 -0.94 -15.96
CA GLN A 216 -16.89 -2.00 -16.59
C GLN A 216 -16.01 -2.92 -17.44
N LEU A 217 -15.08 -2.38 -18.23
CA LEU A 217 -14.13 -3.17 -19.01
C LEU A 217 -13.30 -4.10 -18.11
N TYR A 218 -12.79 -3.60 -17.00
CA TYR A 218 -12.01 -4.41 -16.05
C TYR A 218 -12.87 -5.46 -15.32
N ALA A 219 -14.11 -5.11 -15.01
CA ALA A 219 -15.08 -6.07 -14.46
C ALA A 219 -15.38 -7.22 -15.47
N ASP A 220 -15.54 -6.88 -16.74
CA ASP A 220 -15.78 -7.86 -17.82
C ASP A 220 -14.57 -8.77 -18.04
N TRP A 221 -13.35 -8.28 -17.81
CA TRP A 221 -12.13 -9.11 -17.79
C TRP A 221 -12.01 -10.01 -16.58
N GLY A 222 -12.78 -9.74 -15.51
CA GLY A 222 -12.69 -10.52 -14.30
C GLY A 222 -11.63 -10.00 -13.29
N VAL A 223 -11.31 -8.71 -13.32
CA VAL A 223 -10.39 -8.08 -12.37
C VAL A 223 -11.01 -8.07 -10.97
N ASP A 224 -10.21 -8.43 -9.94
CA ASP A 224 -10.60 -8.45 -8.52
C ASP A 224 -9.84 -7.39 -7.69
N PHE A 225 -8.78 -6.82 -8.24
CA PHE A 225 -7.91 -5.87 -7.55
C PHE A 225 -7.35 -4.84 -8.55
N ILE A 226 -7.44 -3.56 -8.18
CA ILE A 226 -6.89 -2.46 -8.97
C ILE A 226 -5.90 -1.69 -8.09
N LYS A 227 -4.62 -1.66 -8.48
CA LYS A 227 -3.62 -0.71 -7.97
C LYS A 227 -3.69 0.53 -8.88
N ALA A 228 -4.22 1.62 -8.35
CA ALA A 228 -4.35 2.88 -9.08
C ALA A 228 -3.24 3.85 -8.65
N ASP A 229 -2.37 4.16 -9.59
CA ASP A 229 -1.19 4.98 -9.36
C ASP A 229 -1.44 6.45 -9.71
N ASP A 230 -0.61 7.36 -9.16
CA ASP A 230 -0.80 8.82 -9.23
C ASP A 230 -2.12 9.30 -8.57
N MET A 231 -2.66 8.55 -7.59
CA MET A 231 -3.94 8.85 -6.94
C MET A 231 -3.80 9.49 -5.56
N SER A 232 -2.83 9.04 -4.76
CA SER A 232 -2.78 9.37 -3.34
C SER A 232 -1.50 10.04 -2.86
N ARG A 233 -0.64 10.47 -3.77
CA ARG A 233 0.60 11.15 -3.42
C ARG A 233 0.32 12.52 -2.80
N GLY A 234 0.95 12.79 -1.66
CA GLY A 234 0.77 14.05 -0.95
C GLY A 234 1.90 14.30 0.04
N ASN A 235 3.06 14.74 -0.48
CA ASN A 235 4.24 15.03 0.34
C ASN A 235 4.19 16.40 1.02
N LYS A 236 3.27 17.30 0.63
CA LYS A 236 3.23 18.68 1.09
C LYS A 236 1.79 19.19 1.20
N PRO A 237 1.44 19.92 2.26
CA PRO A 237 0.22 20.72 2.28
C PRO A 237 0.31 21.91 1.27
N PRO A 238 -0.80 22.32 0.64
CA PRO A 238 -2.11 21.70 0.69
C PRO A 238 -2.12 20.37 -0.08
N LEU A 239 -3.16 19.55 0.02
CA LEU A 239 -3.29 18.20 -0.56
C LEU A 239 -3.30 18.18 -2.11
N GLU A 240 -2.40 18.94 -2.74
CA GLU A 240 -2.39 19.20 -4.19
C GLU A 240 -2.17 17.93 -5.02
N ASP A 241 -1.50 16.93 -4.43
CA ASP A 241 -1.21 15.66 -5.08
C ASP A 241 -2.20 14.55 -4.70
N TYR A 242 -3.21 14.84 -3.87
CA TYR A 242 -4.30 13.92 -3.58
C TYR A 242 -5.49 14.18 -4.50
N HIS A 243 -5.73 13.23 -5.38
CA HIS A 243 -6.75 13.34 -6.42
C HIS A 243 -8.10 12.77 -5.96
N GLY A 244 -8.58 13.21 -4.77
CA GLY A 244 -9.81 12.73 -4.15
C GLY A 244 -11.02 12.64 -5.06
N PRO A 245 -11.35 13.64 -5.88
CA PRO A 245 -12.45 13.55 -6.82
C PRO A 245 -12.31 12.43 -7.85
N GLU A 246 -11.10 12.15 -8.36
CA GLU A 246 -10.87 11.05 -9.30
C GLU A 246 -10.88 9.69 -8.59
N VAL A 247 -10.39 9.61 -7.33
CA VAL A 247 -10.53 8.41 -6.47
C VAL A 247 -12.00 8.07 -6.24
N GLU A 248 -12.81 9.07 -5.88
CA GLU A 248 -14.25 8.94 -5.70
C GLU A 248 -14.94 8.48 -6.99
N ALA A 249 -14.60 9.10 -8.13
CA ALA A 249 -15.17 8.76 -9.43
C ALA A 249 -14.85 7.31 -9.83
N LEU A 250 -13.58 6.88 -9.68
CA LEU A 250 -13.18 5.50 -9.93
C LEU A 250 -13.90 4.51 -9.01
N ARG A 251 -13.98 4.79 -7.71
CA ARG A 251 -14.70 3.90 -6.76
C ARG A 251 -16.19 3.81 -7.08
N LYS A 252 -16.85 4.92 -7.39
CA LYS A 252 -18.25 4.90 -7.84
C LYS A 252 -18.43 4.04 -9.09
N ALA A 253 -17.58 4.21 -10.07
CA ALA A 253 -17.57 3.40 -11.28
C ALA A 253 -17.42 1.89 -10.98
N MET A 254 -16.46 1.53 -10.12
CA MET A 254 -16.26 0.14 -9.69
C MET A 254 -17.49 -0.44 -8.99
N ASN A 255 -18.18 0.34 -8.16
CA ASN A 255 -19.38 -0.10 -7.45
C ASN A 255 -20.55 -0.38 -8.42
N GLU A 256 -20.71 0.46 -9.46
CA GLU A 256 -21.76 0.28 -10.48
C GLU A 256 -21.60 -1.03 -11.28
N THR A 257 -20.37 -1.54 -11.45
CA THR A 257 -20.14 -2.83 -12.11
C THR A 257 -20.71 -4.02 -11.35
N ARG A 258 -21.00 -3.87 -10.06
CA ARG A 258 -21.42 -4.94 -9.13
C ARG A 258 -20.41 -6.07 -8.98
N ARG A 259 -19.22 -5.95 -9.53
CA ARG A 259 -18.11 -6.87 -9.27
C ARG A 259 -17.32 -6.36 -8.06
N PRO A 260 -17.10 -7.20 -7.02
CA PRO A 260 -16.25 -6.83 -5.90
C PRO A 260 -14.80 -6.69 -6.36
N MET A 261 -14.27 -5.47 -6.33
CA MET A 261 -12.89 -5.16 -6.69
C MET A 261 -12.24 -4.32 -5.57
N VAL A 262 -11.10 -4.78 -5.05
CA VAL A 262 -10.27 -4.02 -4.12
C VAL A 262 -9.64 -2.84 -4.86
N LEU A 263 -9.68 -1.65 -4.27
CA LEU A 263 -8.96 -0.47 -4.76
C LEU A 263 -7.79 -0.18 -3.83
N SER A 264 -6.59 -0.23 -4.41
CA SER A 264 -5.32 0.14 -3.79
C SER A 264 -4.82 1.43 -4.42
N LEU A 265 -4.50 2.43 -3.60
CA LEU A 265 -4.02 3.73 -4.06
C LEU A 265 -2.52 3.87 -3.89
N SER A 266 -1.83 4.35 -4.93
CA SER A 266 -0.40 4.65 -4.95
C SER A 266 -0.11 5.90 -5.80
N PRO A 267 1.16 6.40 -5.83
CA PRO A 267 2.17 6.16 -4.83
C PRO A 267 1.82 6.87 -3.51
N GLY A 268 2.72 6.76 -2.51
CA GLY A 268 2.62 7.51 -1.26
C GLY A 268 3.70 8.61 -1.17
N PRO A 269 3.81 9.21 -0.01
CA PRO A 269 2.92 9.03 1.13
C PRO A 269 1.57 9.70 0.94
N ALA A 270 0.49 8.98 1.23
CA ALA A 270 -0.84 9.58 1.29
C ALA A 270 -0.87 10.67 2.39
N PRO A 271 -1.60 11.78 2.20
CA PRO A 271 -1.71 12.83 3.21
C PRO A 271 -2.60 12.36 4.37
N LEU A 272 -2.10 12.47 5.60
CA LEU A 272 -2.83 12.04 6.79
C LEU A 272 -4.18 12.76 6.95
N GLU A 273 -4.25 14.00 6.52
CA GLU A 273 -5.46 14.83 6.54
C GLU A 273 -6.58 14.29 5.63
N ALA A 274 -6.24 13.43 4.66
CA ALA A 274 -7.19 12.75 3.80
C ALA A 274 -7.58 11.35 4.30
N ALA A 275 -7.17 10.93 5.50
CA ALA A 275 -7.38 9.58 6.01
C ALA A 275 -8.84 9.12 5.94
N ASP A 276 -9.79 9.98 6.29
CA ASP A 276 -11.23 9.68 6.23
C ASP A 276 -11.69 9.45 4.78
N SER A 277 -11.26 10.29 3.84
CA SER A 277 -11.58 10.16 2.42
C SER A 277 -10.93 8.90 1.81
N LEU A 278 -9.68 8.60 2.19
CA LEU A 278 -9.00 7.38 1.77
C LEU A 278 -9.73 6.12 2.25
N ALA A 279 -10.14 6.10 3.52
CA ALA A 279 -10.91 5.00 4.10
C ALA A 279 -12.32 4.87 3.49
N GLU A 280 -12.95 5.99 3.10
CA GLU A 280 -14.26 5.98 2.45
C GLU A 280 -14.21 5.39 1.04
N TRP A 281 -13.17 5.74 0.25
CA TRP A 281 -13.16 5.47 -1.18
C TRP A 281 -12.20 4.36 -1.62
N SER A 282 -11.35 3.83 -0.72
CA SER A 282 -10.39 2.76 -1.06
C SER A 282 -10.26 1.71 0.04
N GLN A 283 -9.69 0.56 -0.27
CA GLN A 283 -9.41 -0.50 0.69
C GLN A 283 -7.98 -0.49 1.19
N MET A 284 -7.06 0.11 0.45
CA MET A 284 -5.68 0.29 0.89
C MET A 284 -5.05 1.50 0.19
N TRP A 285 -4.06 2.10 0.82
CA TRP A 285 -3.34 3.26 0.31
C TRP A 285 -1.92 3.32 0.84
N ARG A 286 -0.99 3.71 -0.01
CA ARG A 286 0.43 3.80 0.30
C ARG A 286 0.72 4.90 1.32
N ILE A 287 1.47 4.57 2.36
CA ILE A 287 1.92 5.51 3.39
C ILE A 287 3.36 6.00 3.16
N SER A 288 4.01 5.51 2.11
CA SER A 288 5.35 5.92 1.68
C SER A 288 5.42 6.02 0.17
N ASP A 289 6.44 6.71 -0.34
CA ASP A 289 6.92 6.52 -1.72
C ASP A 289 7.49 5.10 -1.86
N ASP A 290 7.91 4.69 -3.06
CA ASP A 290 8.39 3.34 -3.31
C ASP A 290 9.53 2.97 -2.35
N MET A 291 9.37 1.83 -1.68
CA MET A 291 10.35 1.28 -0.77
C MET A 291 11.12 0.15 -1.46
N TRP A 292 12.42 0.25 -1.46
CA TRP A 292 13.30 -0.79 -1.96
C TRP A 292 14.06 -1.50 -0.84
N ASP A 293 14.79 -2.53 -1.20
CA ASP A 293 15.55 -3.43 -0.34
C ASP A 293 16.80 -2.78 0.28
N ASN A 294 16.59 -1.72 1.09
CA ASN A 294 17.65 -1.09 1.88
C ASN A 294 17.15 -0.67 3.27
N TRP A 295 18.06 -0.75 4.23
CA TRP A 295 17.76 -0.48 5.64
C TRP A 295 17.20 0.92 5.89
N LYS A 296 17.71 1.94 5.21
CA LYS A 296 17.26 3.32 5.42
C LYS A 296 15.77 3.47 5.15
N GLU A 297 15.29 2.97 4.02
CA GLU A 297 13.88 3.07 3.63
C GLU A 297 12.99 2.20 4.54
N LEU A 298 13.44 1.00 4.90
CA LEU A 298 12.76 0.16 5.89
C LEU A 298 12.66 0.86 7.25
N HIS A 299 13.75 1.46 7.74
CA HIS A 299 13.77 2.16 9.02
C HIS A 299 12.81 3.36 9.04
N GLU A 300 12.66 4.07 7.92
CA GLU A 300 11.72 5.18 7.81
C GLU A 300 10.25 4.74 7.95
N GLN A 301 9.92 3.49 7.67
CA GLN A 301 8.55 2.98 7.83
C GLN A 301 8.08 2.91 9.28
N PHE A 302 8.98 2.81 10.26
CA PHE A 302 8.59 2.83 11.68
C PHE A 302 7.82 4.09 12.06
N ALA A 303 8.32 5.25 11.64
CA ALA A 303 7.66 6.53 11.92
C ALA A 303 6.32 6.66 11.18
N ARG A 304 6.27 6.19 9.93
CA ARG A 304 5.04 6.21 9.11
C ARG A 304 3.99 5.27 9.68
N ALA A 305 4.37 4.05 10.00
CA ALA A 305 3.48 3.07 10.63
C ALA A 305 2.92 3.57 11.96
N ALA A 306 3.75 4.21 12.82
CA ALA A 306 3.29 4.76 14.09
C ALA A 306 2.22 5.84 13.92
N VAL A 307 2.32 6.67 12.88
CA VAL A 307 1.33 7.72 12.57
C VAL A 307 0.03 7.12 12.03
N TRP A 308 0.12 6.09 11.18
CA TRP A 308 -1.02 5.51 10.50
C TRP A 308 -1.72 4.37 11.24
N ALA A 309 -1.15 3.83 12.32
CA ALA A 309 -1.68 2.66 13.03
C ALA A 309 -3.15 2.81 13.47
N GLY A 310 -3.57 4.02 13.88
CA GLY A 310 -4.94 4.30 14.30
C GLY A 310 -5.99 4.32 13.15
N HIS A 311 -5.54 4.20 11.90
CA HIS A 311 -6.40 4.25 10.70
C HIS A 311 -6.59 2.87 10.06
N SER A 312 -6.02 1.80 10.64
CA SER A 312 -6.18 0.44 10.16
C SER A 312 -7.49 -0.18 10.63
N GLY A 313 -8.19 -0.88 9.75
CA GLY A 313 -9.41 -1.61 10.07
C GLY A 313 -9.98 -2.37 8.89
N PRO A 314 -11.05 -3.18 9.08
CA PRO A 314 -11.69 -3.90 7.99
C PRO A 314 -12.05 -2.97 6.83
N ASN A 315 -11.61 -3.32 5.63
CA ASN A 315 -11.73 -2.56 4.37
C ASN A 315 -10.93 -1.25 4.28
N HIS A 316 -10.03 -0.95 5.22
CA HIS A 316 -9.13 0.20 5.14
C HIS A 316 -7.78 -0.11 5.78
N TRP A 317 -6.77 -0.30 4.92
CA TRP A 317 -5.45 -0.75 5.30
C TRP A 317 -4.39 0.23 4.79
N PRO A 318 -3.75 1.00 5.68
CA PRO A 318 -2.55 1.75 5.33
C PRO A 318 -1.46 0.76 4.88
N ASP A 319 -0.90 1.00 3.70
CA ASP A 319 0.02 0.11 3.00
C ASP A 319 1.46 0.62 3.10
N ALA A 320 2.31 -0.11 3.78
CA ALA A 320 3.72 0.23 3.95
C ALA A 320 4.59 -0.16 2.75
N ASP A 321 3.98 -0.58 1.65
CA ASP A 321 4.56 -1.02 0.39
C ASP A 321 4.79 -2.53 0.26
N MET A 322 5.23 -2.92 -0.94
CA MET A 322 5.54 -4.29 -1.29
C MET A 322 6.69 -4.85 -0.46
N LEU A 323 6.83 -6.16 -0.49
CA LEU A 323 7.91 -6.90 0.17
C LEU A 323 9.04 -7.16 -0.84
N PRO A 324 10.13 -6.37 -0.86
CA PRO A 324 11.25 -6.55 -1.80
C PRO A 324 12.17 -7.68 -1.32
N LEU A 325 11.65 -8.90 -1.31
CA LEU A 325 12.30 -10.13 -0.85
C LEU A 325 12.62 -11.06 -2.02
N GLY A 326 13.58 -11.99 -1.85
CA GLY A 326 13.99 -12.95 -2.89
C GLY A 326 14.62 -12.28 -4.10
N LEU A 327 14.42 -12.86 -5.29
CA LEU A 327 15.03 -12.40 -6.54
C LEU A 327 14.26 -11.22 -7.14
N LEU A 328 14.95 -10.09 -7.30
CA LEU A 328 14.42 -8.80 -7.77
C LEU A 328 15.06 -8.39 -9.10
N ARG A 329 14.40 -7.49 -9.85
CA ARG A 329 14.91 -6.84 -11.06
C ARG A 329 15.33 -7.82 -12.15
N VAL A 330 14.54 -8.87 -12.36
CA VAL A 330 14.82 -9.91 -13.37
C VAL A 330 14.77 -9.34 -14.79
N THR A 331 13.78 -8.48 -15.07
CA THR A 331 13.66 -7.74 -16.34
C THR A 331 13.02 -6.37 -16.07
N GLY A 332 13.03 -5.48 -17.07
CA GLY A 332 12.36 -4.18 -17.00
C GLY A 332 13.10 -3.10 -16.19
N PHE A 333 14.35 -3.35 -15.87
CA PHE A 333 15.22 -2.42 -15.14
C PHE A 333 16.57 -2.29 -15.85
N ASP A 334 17.18 -1.12 -15.74
CA ASP A 334 18.56 -0.89 -16.24
C ASP A 334 19.63 -1.55 -15.36
N GLU A 335 19.27 -1.87 -14.11
CA GLU A 335 20.15 -2.57 -13.18
C GLU A 335 20.00 -4.10 -13.32
N PRO A 336 21.08 -4.88 -13.05
CA PRO A 336 21.01 -6.32 -13.13
C PRO A 336 20.11 -6.92 -12.04
N GLN A 337 19.56 -8.09 -12.34
CA GLN A 337 18.86 -8.90 -11.36
C GLN A 337 19.73 -9.19 -10.13
N ARG A 338 19.11 -9.28 -8.98
CA ARG A 338 19.79 -9.56 -7.71
C ARG A 338 18.85 -10.11 -6.65
N GLU A 339 19.42 -10.81 -5.69
CA GLU A 339 18.71 -11.09 -4.43
C GLU A 339 18.49 -9.81 -3.62
N SER A 340 17.50 -9.83 -2.75
CA SER A 340 17.26 -8.75 -1.80
C SER A 340 18.52 -8.39 -1.01
N ARG A 341 18.84 -7.10 -0.92
CA ARG A 341 20.00 -6.60 -0.17
C ARG A 341 19.76 -6.51 1.35
N LEU A 342 18.52 -6.65 1.78
CA LEU A 342 18.21 -6.71 3.21
C LEU A 342 18.87 -7.95 3.82
N THR A 343 19.57 -7.77 4.93
CA THR A 343 20.06 -8.89 5.74
C THR A 343 18.92 -9.74 6.25
N ARG A 344 19.17 -10.96 6.72
CA ARG A 344 18.13 -11.81 7.29
C ARG A 344 17.44 -11.17 8.49
N ASP A 345 18.17 -10.46 9.34
CA ASP A 345 17.59 -9.73 10.46
C ASP A 345 16.68 -8.59 9.98
N GLU A 346 17.08 -7.85 8.95
CA GLU A 346 16.26 -6.79 8.34
C GLU A 346 15.02 -7.36 7.64
N GLN A 347 15.09 -8.53 7.01
CA GLN A 347 13.93 -9.21 6.43
C GLN A 347 12.94 -9.66 7.50
N VAL A 348 13.43 -10.17 8.66
CA VAL A 348 12.59 -10.46 9.82
C VAL A 348 11.96 -9.18 10.38
N THR A 349 12.71 -8.08 10.41
CA THR A 349 12.21 -6.76 10.83
C THR A 349 11.12 -6.25 9.90
N LEU A 350 11.32 -6.34 8.58
CA LEU A 350 10.33 -6.01 7.56
C LEU A 350 9.02 -6.76 7.81
N MET A 351 9.07 -8.08 7.83
CA MET A 351 7.88 -8.92 8.03
C MET A 351 7.22 -8.69 9.39
N THR A 352 8.01 -8.51 10.46
CA THR A 352 7.48 -8.22 11.80
C THR A 352 6.74 -6.88 11.85
N LEU A 353 7.31 -5.82 11.24
CA LEU A 353 6.69 -4.50 11.23
C LEU A 353 5.40 -4.51 10.39
N TRP A 354 5.43 -5.10 9.18
CA TRP A 354 4.22 -5.20 8.35
C TRP A 354 3.12 -5.97 9.07
N CYS A 355 3.45 -7.12 9.66
CA CYS A 355 2.44 -7.93 10.34
C CYS A 355 1.88 -7.27 11.61
N ILE A 356 2.71 -6.66 12.46
CA ILE A 356 2.20 -6.00 13.67
C ILE A 356 1.45 -4.70 13.36
N PHE A 357 1.86 -3.97 12.33
CA PHE A 357 1.18 -2.77 11.84
C PHE A 357 -0.11 -3.11 11.06
N ARG A 358 -0.21 -4.35 10.52
CA ARG A 358 -1.28 -4.83 9.64
C ARG A 358 -1.29 -4.15 8.28
N SER A 359 -0.11 -3.99 7.69
CA SER A 359 0.03 -3.59 6.29
C SER A 359 -0.37 -4.74 5.37
N PRO A 360 -1.03 -4.48 4.24
CA PRO A 360 -1.12 -5.48 3.18
C PRO A 360 0.25 -6.10 2.86
N LEU A 361 0.26 -7.40 2.58
CA LEU A 361 1.49 -8.14 2.25
C LEU A 361 1.50 -8.45 0.74
N MET A 362 2.23 -7.66 -0.03
CA MET A 362 2.37 -7.83 -1.47
C MET A 362 3.81 -8.21 -1.81
N MET A 363 4.05 -9.52 -2.01
CA MET A 363 5.38 -10.04 -2.37
C MET A 363 5.81 -9.50 -3.73
N GLY A 364 7.04 -8.97 -3.85
CA GLY A 364 7.57 -8.35 -5.06
C GLY A 364 8.56 -9.22 -5.84
N GLY A 365 9.25 -10.15 -5.17
CA GLY A 365 10.27 -11.01 -5.80
C GLY A 365 9.70 -12.07 -6.74
N ASP A 366 10.55 -12.57 -7.64
CA ASP A 366 10.21 -13.67 -8.56
C ASP A 366 10.07 -14.99 -7.81
N LEU A 367 8.85 -15.46 -7.65
CA LEU A 367 8.54 -16.68 -6.90
C LEU A 367 9.10 -17.95 -7.55
N ARG A 368 9.39 -17.93 -8.87
CA ARG A 368 9.97 -19.09 -9.57
C ARG A 368 11.38 -19.44 -9.08
N ALA A 369 12.05 -18.46 -8.48
CA ALA A 369 13.40 -18.59 -7.92
C ALA A 369 13.43 -18.40 -6.40
N LEU A 370 12.30 -18.60 -5.73
CA LEU A 370 12.20 -18.36 -4.29
C LEU A 370 13.08 -19.32 -3.50
N ASP A 371 13.97 -18.76 -2.67
CA ASP A 371 14.85 -19.56 -1.81
C ASP A 371 14.11 -20.03 -0.54
N PRO A 372 14.60 -21.12 0.13
CA PRO A 372 13.93 -21.69 1.30
C PRO A 372 13.81 -20.71 2.51
N TRP A 373 14.74 -19.76 2.63
CA TRP A 373 14.67 -18.77 3.69
C TRP A 373 13.52 -17.79 3.46
N THR A 374 13.44 -17.22 2.28
CA THR A 374 12.35 -16.30 1.90
C THR A 374 10.99 -17.04 1.97
N ALA A 375 10.91 -18.29 1.48
CA ALA A 375 9.71 -19.11 1.63
C ALA A 375 9.27 -19.23 3.10
N SER A 376 10.22 -19.50 4.02
CA SER A 376 9.92 -19.63 5.45
C SER A 376 9.34 -18.36 6.09
N LEU A 377 9.67 -17.18 5.56
CA LEU A 377 9.07 -15.92 6.03
C LEU A 377 7.60 -15.79 5.59
N LEU A 378 7.29 -16.20 4.35
CA LEU A 378 5.95 -16.11 3.75
C LEU A 378 4.99 -17.22 4.23
N GLU A 379 5.51 -18.29 4.76
CA GLU A 379 4.76 -19.49 5.17
C GLU A 379 4.55 -19.60 6.68
N ASN A 380 5.13 -18.69 7.50
CA ASN A 380 5.00 -18.73 8.94
C ASN A 380 3.58 -18.33 9.39
N THR A 381 2.73 -19.32 9.63
CA THR A 381 1.33 -19.12 10.00
C THR A 381 1.14 -18.33 11.30
N GLU A 382 2.08 -18.44 12.26
CA GLU A 382 1.98 -17.71 13.53
C GLU A 382 2.29 -16.22 13.35
N VAL A 383 3.21 -15.88 12.47
CA VAL A 383 3.52 -14.49 12.08
C VAL A 383 2.40 -13.90 11.24
N LEU A 384 1.91 -14.66 10.24
CA LEU A 384 0.79 -14.22 9.40
C LEU A 384 -0.50 -14.02 10.21
N ALA A 385 -0.73 -14.80 11.28
CA ALA A 385 -1.87 -14.61 12.17
C ALA A 385 -1.84 -13.23 12.86
N VAL A 386 -0.66 -12.66 13.13
CA VAL A 386 -0.56 -11.30 13.68
C VAL A 386 -1.16 -10.29 12.71
N ASP A 387 -0.85 -10.38 11.42
CA ASP A 387 -1.40 -9.52 10.39
C ASP A 387 -2.91 -9.72 10.20
N GLN A 388 -3.36 -10.98 10.15
CA GLN A 388 -4.71 -11.33 9.73
C GLN A 388 -5.75 -11.30 10.86
N GLU A 389 -5.32 -11.51 12.12
CA GLU A 389 -6.25 -11.74 13.25
C GLU A 389 -6.17 -10.67 14.35
N SER A 390 -5.13 -9.83 14.36
CA SER A 390 -4.95 -8.83 15.42
C SER A 390 -5.87 -7.62 15.27
N SER A 391 -5.93 -6.81 16.31
CA SER A 391 -6.62 -5.51 16.30
C SER A 391 -5.92 -4.52 17.27
N GLY A 392 -6.25 -3.22 17.13
CA GLY A 392 -5.74 -2.21 18.05
C GLY A 392 -4.21 -2.05 18.05
N SER A 393 -3.56 -2.39 16.95
CA SER A 393 -2.10 -2.29 16.79
C SER A 393 -1.61 -0.87 17.00
N HIS A 394 -0.55 -0.70 17.80
CA HIS A 394 0.08 0.60 18.05
C HIS A 394 1.49 0.47 18.59
N GLN A 395 2.25 1.54 18.44
CA GLN A 395 3.57 1.67 19.06
C GLN A 395 3.44 2.04 20.55
N VAL A 396 3.95 1.18 21.42
CA VAL A 396 3.96 1.40 22.88
C VAL A 396 5.08 2.36 23.28
N SER A 397 6.27 2.14 22.72
CA SER A 397 7.45 2.99 22.99
C SER A 397 8.41 3.01 21.82
N GLY A 398 9.23 4.08 21.74
CA GLY A 398 10.30 4.22 20.75
C GLY A 398 11.36 5.18 21.28
N ARG A 399 12.49 4.66 21.78
CA ARG A 399 13.57 5.47 22.35
C ARG A 399 14.93 4.82 22.08
N GLY A 400 15.90 5.63 21.68
CA GLY A 400 17.29 5.17 21.54
C GLY A 400 17.50 4.02 20.53
N GLY A 401 16.63 3.92 19.52
CA GLY A 401 16.66 2.86 18.55
C GLY A 401 15.96 1.56 18.99
N GLU A 402 15.33 1.55 20.14
CA GLU A 402 14.48 0.45 20.62
C GLU A 402 13.02 0.83 20.41
N THR A 403 12.26 -0.06 19.77
CA THR A 403 10.83 0.17 19.50
C THR A 403 10.03 -1.04 19.96
N VAL A 404 8.92 -0.77 20.63
CA VAL A 404 7.97 -1.78 21.11
C VAL A 404 6.61 -1.51 20.51
N TRP A 405 6.00 -2.54 19.95
CA TRP A 405 4.63 -2.52 19.44
C TRP A 405 3.80 -3.58 20.14
N GLU A 406 2.52 -3.29 20.31
CA GLU A 406 1.54 -4.30 20.72
C GLU A 406 0.30 -4.28 19.84
N ALA A 407 -0.41 -5.39 19.81
CA ALA A 407 -1.74 -5.52 19.27
C ALA A 407 -2.56 -6.53 20.08
N ASP A 408 -3.88 -6.41 20.05
CA ASP A 408 -4.78 -7.39 20.64
C ASP A 408 -4.80 -8.66 19.82
N ALA A 409 -4.71 -9.80 20.48
CA ALA A 409 -4.83 -11.13 19.87
C ALA A 409 -6.15 -11.79 20.31
N PRO A 410 -6.69 -12.76 19.55
CA PRO A 410 -7.86 -13.52 19.93
C PRO A 410 -7.71 -14.17 21.32
N GLY A 411 -8.83 -14.28 22.05
CA GLY A 411 -8.87 -14.94 23.36
C GLY A 411 -8.27 -14.12 24.52
N GLY A 412 -8.12 -12.80 24.39
CA GLY A 412 -7.58 -11.93 25.43
C GLY A 412 -6.05 -12.00 25.54
N ALA A 413 -5.39 -12.60 24.58
CA ALA A 413 -3.94 -12.55 24.42
C ALA A 413 -3.50 -11.21 23.80
N LYS A 414 -2.19 -10.96 23.78
CA LYS A 414 -1.55 -9.84 23.10
C LYS A 414 -0.47 -10.34 22.15
N TYR A 415 -0.29 -9.64 21.05
CA TYR A 415 0.93 -9.73 20.26
C TYR A 415 1.87 -8.62 20.69
N LEU A 416 3.16 -8.94 20.77
CA LEU A 416 4.23 -8.04 21.18
C LEU A 416 5.37 -8.13 20.17
N ALA A 417 5.75 -7.01 19.58
CA ALA A 417 6.95 -6.92 18.76
C ALA A 417 8.01 -6.05 19.41
N LEU A 418 9.25 -6.55 19.45
CA LEU A 418 10.43 -5.85 19.93
C LEU A 418 11.38 -5.62 18.77
N PHE A 419 11.79 -4.37 18.57
CA PHE A 419 12.69 -3.98 17.48
C PHE A 419 13.93 -3.28 18.01
N ASN A 420 15.05 -3.56 17.37
CA ASN A 420 16.32 -2.87 17.58
C ASN A 420 16.82 -2.27 16.26
N SER A 421 16.69 -0.97 16.10
CA SER A 421 17.15 -0.25 14.91
C SER A 421 18.60 0.28 15.02
N THR A 422 19.38 -0.19 16.00
CA THR A 422 20.79 0.22 16.18
C THR A 422 21.77 -0.75 15.53
N GLU A 423 23.01 -0.31 15.38
CA GLU A 423 24.11 -1.09 14.77
C GLU A 423 24.68 -2.20 15.68
N ALA A 424 24.15 -2.38 16.88
CA ALA A 424 24.65 -3.38 17.85
C ALA A 424 23.49 -4.16 18.45
N THR A 425 23.74 -5.42 18.76
CA THR A 425 22.79 -6.25 19.52
C THR A 425 22.46 -5.62 20.86
N LYS A 426 21.19 -5.56 21.23
CA LYS A 426 20.67 -4.94 22.44
C LYS A 426 19.61 -5.79 23.13
N GLU A 427 19.49 -5.64 24.44
CA GLU A 427 18.29 -6.06 25.16
C GLU A 427 17.20 -5.00 24.91
N VAL A 428 16.07 -5.43 24.35
CA VAL A 428 14.84 -4.63 24.21
C VAL A 428 13.83 -5.14 25.22
N ALA A 429 13.22 -4.24 25.96
CA ALA A 429 12.37 -4.60 27.10
C ALA A 429 11.09 -3.77 27.16
N THR A 430 10.06 -4.35 27.75
CA THR A 430 8.84 -3.65 28.13
C THR A 430 8.33 -4.15 29.47
N SER A 431 7.52 -3.32 30.13
CA SER A 431 6.89 -3.64 31.41
C SER A 431 5.38 -3.88 31.23
N TRP A 432 4.80 -4.65 32.15
CA TRP A 432 3.35 -4.83 32.17
C TRP A 432 2.58 -3.51 32.38
N GLY A 433 3.22 -2.54 33.08
CA GLY A 433 2.64 -1.20 33.22
C GLY A 433 2.51 -0.46 31.88
N GLU A 434 3.50 -0.58 30.99
CA GLU A 434 3.46 0.00 29.64
C GLU A 434 2.43 -0.68 28.75
N LEU A 435 2.23 -2.00 28.90
CA LEU A 435 1.28 -2.80 28.13
C LEU A 435 -0.14 -2.86 28.75
N GLY A 436 -0.37 -2.19 29.90
CA GLY A 436 -1.65 -2.27 30.62
C GLY A 436 -1.99 -3.67 31.14
N LEU A 437 -0.97 -4.52 31.38
CA LEU A 437 -1.13 -5.91 31.80
C LEU A 437 -0.99 -6.08 33.32
N SER A 438 -1.54 -7.18 33.84
CA SER A 438 -1.38 -7.61 35.23
C SER A 438 -1.33 -9.13 35.35
N GLY A 439 -0.66 -9.66 36.36
CA GLY A 439 -0.53 -11.10 36.57
C GLY A 439 0.58 -11.73 35.73
N LYS A 440 0.42 -13.03 35.42
CA LYS A 440 1.38 -13.83 34.63
C LYS A 440 0.89 -14.01 33.22
N TYR A 441 1.81 -14.00 32.28
CA TYR A 441 1.58 -14.30 30.87
C TYR A 441 2.55 -15.36 30.38
N SER A 442 2.05 -16.39 29.70
CA SER A 442 2.86 -17.31 28.91
C SER A 442 3.26 -16.60 27.61
N VAL A 443 4.54 -16.68 27.27
CA VAL A 443 5.11 -16.03 26.09
C VAL A 443 5.57 -17.10 25.09
N ARG A 444 5.12 -16.98 23.84
CA ARG A 444 5.51 -17.81 22.71
C ARG A 444 6.25 -16.96 21.69
N ASP A 445 7.42 -17.40 21.28
CA ASP A 445 8.18 -16.85 20.16
C ASP A 445 7.56 -17.33 18.84
N LEU A 446 7.07 -16.38 18.02
CA LEU A 446 6.35 -16.72 16.78
C LEU A 446 7.29 -16.99 15.60
N TRP A 447 8.49 -16.42 15.60
CA TRP A 447 9.48 -16.70 14.58
C TRP A 447 10.09 -18.10 14.74
N HIS A 448 10.38 -18.50 15.96
CA HIS A 448 10.97 -19.79 16.29
C HIS A 448 9.93 -20.85 16.68
N GLN A 449 8.65 -20.48 16.80
CA GLN A 449 7.52 -21.36 17.11
C GLN A 449 7.70 -22.17 18.41
N HIS A 450 8.28 -21.56 19.45
CA HIS A 450 8.49 -22.22 20.72
C HIS A 450 8.06 -21.38 21.92
N ASP A 451 7.71 -22.06 23.01
CA ASP A 451 7.27 -21.43 24.24
C ASP A 451 8.48 -21.04 25.12
N LEU A 452 8.52 -19.78 25.57
CA LEU A 452 9.56 -19.23 26.43
C LEU A 452 9.25 -19.39 27.92
N GLY A 453 8.02 -19.83 28.26
CA GLY A 453 7.55 -19.93 29.64
C GLY A 453 6.70 -18.75 30.09
N ALA A 454 6.53 -18.59 31.41
CA ALA A 454 5.64 -17.57 32.00
C ALA A 454 6.44 -16.46 32.65
N PHE A 455 6.03 -15.21 32.37
CA PHE A 455 6.66 -13.99 32.84
C PHE A 455 5.66 -13.14 33.62
N GLN A 456 6.17 -12.24 34.48
CA GLN A 456 5.36 -11.32 35.28
C GLN A 456 6.09 -9.98 35.44
N GLY A 457 5.37 -8.88 35.25
CA GLY A 457 5.85 -7.52 35.49
C GLY A 457 6.74 -6.95 34.39
N ARG A 458 7.60 -7.74 33.77
CA ARG A 458 8.52 -7.31 32.70
C ARG A 458 8.80 -8.47 31.76
N PHE A 459 8.96 -8.14 30.47
CA PHE A 459 9.53 -9.04 29.47
C PHE A 459 10.68 -8.33 28.74
N ALA A 460 11.73 -9.05 28.44
CA ALA A 460 12.88 -8.57 27.68
C ALA A 460 13.48 -9.70 26.86
N ASN A 461 14.01 -9.35 25.70
CA ASN A 461 14.83 -10.27 24.91
C ASN A 461 15.97 -9.53 24.22
N THR A 462 17.03 -10.27 23.93
CA THR A 462 18.15 -9.77 23.14
C THR A 462 17.78 -9.78 21.67
N VAL A 463 17.86 -8.62 21.01
CA VAL A 463 17.54 -8.43 19.60
C VAL A 463 18.79 -7.99 18.87
N SER A 464 19.13 -8.66 17.75
CA SER A 464 20.28 -8.33 16.93
C SER A 464 20.19 -6.91 16.34
N ALA A 465 21.31 -6.42 15.81
CA ALA A 465 21.34 -5.15 15.09
C ALA A 465 20.33 -5.21 13.92
N HIS A 466 19.54 -4.16 13.73
CA HIS A 466 18.45 -4.06 12.75
C HIS A 466 17.40 -5.19 12.84
N GLY A 467 17.38 -5.93 13.93
CA GLY A 467 16.57 -7.12 14.13
C GLY A 467 15.21 -6.83 14.77
N ALA A 468 14.38 -7.86 14.75
CA ALA A 468 13.09 -7.89 15.42
C ALA A 468 12.82 -9.24 16.08
N ALA A 469 11.90 -9.22 17.04
CA ALA A 469 11.36 -10.43 17.66
C ALA A 469 9.84 -10.24 17.86
N LEU A 470 9.07 -11.30 17.66
CA LEU A 470 7.61 -11.26 17.66
C LEU A 470 7.04 -12.35 18.55
N TYR A 471 6.14 -11.97 19.46
CA TYR A 471 5.63 -12.86 20.49
C TYR A 471 4.12 -12.83 20.58
N LYS A 472 3.54 -13.96 21.03
CA LYS A 472 2.18 -14.02 21.56
C LYS A 472 2.24 -14.16 23.08
N MET A 473 1.55 -13.29 23.78
CA MET A 473 1.44 -13.25 25.22
C MET A 473 0.03 -13.64 25.63
N SER A 474 -0.12 -14.80 26.26
CA SER A 474 -1.42 -15.32 26.71
C SER A 474 -1.52 -15.29 28.23
N PRO A 475 -2.66 -14.86 28.82
CA PRO A 475 -2.84 -14.93 30.25
C PRO A 475 -2.57 -16.37 30.74
N ALA A 476 -1.64 -16.53 31.69
CA ALA A 476 -1.34 -17.83 32.28
C ALA A 476 -2.41 -18.17 33.33
N ALA A 477 -2.81 -19.44 33.39
CA ALA A 477 -3.67 -19.92 34.48
C ALA A 477 -2.99 -19.63 35.85
N GLN A 478 -3.79 -19.16 36.79
CA GLN A 478 -3.34 -18.89 38.15
C GLN A 478 -2.92 -20.17 38.87
#